data_b2c884262052d57fee27ba79819338e7
#
_entry.id   b2c884262052d57fee27ba79819338e7
#
_cell.length_a   1.000
_cell.length_b   1.000
_cell.length_c   1.000
_cell.angle_alpha   90.00
_cell.angle_beta   90.00
_cell.angle_gamma   90.00
#
_symmetry.space_group_name_H-M   'P 1'
#
loop_
_entity.id
_entity.type
_entity.pdbx_description
1 polymer ?
#
loop_
_entity_poly.entity_id
_entity_poly.type
_entity_poly.pdbx_seq_one_letter_code
_entity_poly.pdbx_strand_id
1 'polypeptide(L)'
;MAQFVNLNPGSLRELHVGNERLVSYNVEMTEVTGGTFWKAYTPAQIAGTEPFVLKGGFLGNATASTDLMQYYNPIDLSDKKLRKLAKEIGPAWVRVSGTWSTKTYYDFDGHTNGVIPEGY
;
A
#
# COMPACT_ATOMS: atom_id res chain seq x y z
N MET A 1 -26.61 -33.30 3.49
CA MET A 1 -26.60 -33.19 4.96
C MET A 1 -25.37 -32.38 5.35
N ALA A 2 -25.52 -31.33 6.16
CA ALA A 2 -24.40 -30.59 6.67
C ALA A 2 -23.70 -31.40 7.76
N GLN A 3 -22.39 -31.57 7.66
CA GLN A 3 -21.59 -32.30 8.63
C GLN A 3 -21.01 -31.26 9.61
N PHE A 4 -21.43 -31.33 10.86
CA PHE A 4 -20.89 -30.44 11.90
C PHE A 4 -19.65 -31.07 12.51
N VAL A 5 -18.56 -30.29 12.53
CA VAL A 5 -17.33 -30.66 13.23
C VAL A 5 -17.31 -29.91 14.56
N ASN A 6 -17.31 -30.62 15.67
CA ASN A 6 -17.23 -30.02 16.99
C ASN A 6 -15.77 -29.94 17.41
N LEU A 7 -15.25 -28.71 17.51
CA LEU A 7 -13.88 -28.45 17.98
C LEU A 7 -13.90 -28.16 19.48
N ASN A 8 -13.16 -28.96 20.25
CA ASN A 8 -12.92 -28.69 21.66
C ASN A 8 -11.54 -28.02 21.82
N PRO A 9 -11.49 -26.70 22.09
CA PRO A 9 -10.23 -25.99 22.23
C PRO A 9 -9.30 -26.60 23.32
N GLY A 10 -9.89 -27.15 24.38
CA GLY A 10 -9.12 -27.77 25.47
C GLY A 10 -8.40 -29.08 25.10
N SER A 11 -8.77 -29.70 23.98
CA SER A 11 -8.12 -30.90 23.46
C SER A 11 -7.11 -30.64 22.34
N LEU A 12 -6.96 -29.38 21.93
CA LEU A 12 -5.99 -29.00 20.90
C LEU A 12 -4.59 -28.97 21.49
N ARG A 13 -3.65 -29.58 20.80
CA ARG A 13 -2.25 -29.53 21.15
C ARG A 13 -1.69 -28.17 20.73
N GLU A 14 -1.02 -27.47 21.65
CA GLU A 14 -0.23 -26.30 21.30
C GLU A 14 0.94 -26.71 20.39
N LEU A 15 1.03 -26.11 19.22
CA LEU A 15 2.08 -26.38 18.23
C LEU A 15 3.15 -25.29 18.23
N HIS A 16 2.76 -24.05 18.56
CA HIS A 16 3.64 -22.91 18.53
C HIS A 16 3.05 -21.76 19.37
N VAL A 17 3.92 -21.04 20.03
CA VAL A 17 3.58 -19.77 20.68
C VAL A 17 4.04 -18.64 19.80
N GLY A 18 3.11 -17.77 19.37
CA GLY A 18 3.42 -16.57 18.61
C GLY A 18 4.23 -15.57 19.43
N ASN A 19 5.00 -14.74 18.76
CA ASN A 19 5.67 -13.62 19.42
C ASN A 19 4.81 -12.36 19.41
N GLU A 20 5.27 -11.32 20.09
CA GLU A 20 4.59 -10.03 20.18
C GLU A 20 4.36 -9.34 18.82
N ARG A 21 5.12 -9.72 17.76
CA ARG A 21 5.01 -9.19 16.41
C ARG A 21 4.20 -10.09 15.47
N LEU A 22 3.17 -10.74 16.00
CA LEU A 22 2.28 -11.56 15.19
C LEU A 22 1.55 -10.73 14.12
N VAL A 23 1.20 -9.49 14.47
CA VAL A 23 0.58 -8.55 13.53
C VAL A 23 1.67 -7.87 12.70
N SER A 24 1.43 -7.77 11.41
CA SER A 24 2.28 -7.02 10.49
C SER A 24 1.42 -6.24 9.50
N TYR A 25 1.96 -5.18 8.95
CA TYR A 25 1.28 -4.42 7.90
C TYR A 25 2.22 -4.06 6.76
N ASN A 26 1.62 -3.90 5.61
CA ASN A 26 2.31 -3.50 4.40
C ASN A 26 1.99 -2.04 4.09
N VAL A 27 3.00 -1.29 3.70
CA VAL A 27 2.89 0.11 3.28
C VAL A 27 3.29 0.20 1.82
N GLU A 28 2.43 0.80 1.00
CA GLU A 28 2.79 1.18 -0.36
C GLU A 28 3.68 2.42 -0.29
N MET A 29 4.86 2.37 -0.93
CA MET A 29 5.83 3.46 -0.83
C MET A 29 5.28 4.80 -1.33
N THR A 30 4.41 4.79 -2.34
CA THR A 30 3.75 6.01 -2.84
C THR A 30 3.02 6.78 -1.75
N GLU A 31 2.47 6.11 -0.75
CA GLU A 31 1.81 6.77 0.37
C GLU A 31 2.79 7.53 1.27
N VAL A 32 4.02 7.04 1.36
CA VAL A 32 5.07 7.64 2.21
C VAL A 32 5.79 8.78 1.48
N THR A 33 6.18 8.57 0.23
CA THR A 33 6.98 9.53 -0.54
C THR A 33 6.16 10.44 -1.43
N GLY A 34 4.87 10.12 -1.64
CA GLY A 34 4.09 10.66 -2.74
C GLY A 34 4.52 10.04 -4.06
N GLY A 35 3.79 10.34 -5.10
CA GLY A 35 4.08 9.84 -6.44
C GLY A 35 2.83 9.53 -7.26
N THR A 36 3.04 9.07 -8.47
CA THR A 36 1.96 8.71 -9.40
C THR A 36 1.52 7.28 -9.16
N PHE A 37 0.22 7.10 -8.91
CA PHE A 37 -0.38 5.80 -8.63
C PHE A 37 -1.80 5.72 -9.20
N TRP A 38 -2.48 4.60 -8.99
CA TRP A 38 -3.81 4.34 -9.53
C TRP A 38 -4.84 5.36 -9.05
N LYS A 39 -5.65 5.87 -9.99
CA LYS A 39 -6.85 6.65 -9.64
C LYS A 39 -7.90 5.77 -8.98
N ALA A 40 -8.63 6.35 -8.02
CA ALA A 40 -9.88 5.76 -7.60
C ALA A 40 -10.90 5.82 -8.74
N TYR A 41 -11.68 4.76 -8.92
CA TYR A 41 -12.81 4.77 -9.84
C TYR A 41 -13.94 5.64 -9.28
N THR A 42 -14.62 6.36 -10.16
CA THR A 42 -15.86 7.05 -9.80
C THR A 42 -16.98 6.03 -9.58
N PRO A 43 -18.01 6.35 -8.79
CA PRO A 43 -19.19 5.48 -8.69
C PRO A 43 -19.84 5.18 -10.04
N ALA A 44 -19.82 6.10 -10.97
CA ALA A 44 -20.38 5.92 -12.31
C ALA A 44 -19.53 4.95 -13.15
N GLN A 45 -18.20 5.01 -13.02
CA GLN A 45 -17.30 4.04 -13.67
C GLN A 45 -17.49 2.63 -13.08
N ILE A 46 -17.64 2.51 -11.76
CA ILE A 46 -17.93 1.23 -11.11
C ILE A 46 -19.27 0.67 -11.58
N ALA A 47 -20.27 1.53 -11.76
CA ALA A 47 -21.60 1.15 -12.27
C ALA A 47 -21.60 0.89 -13.80
N GLY A 48 -20.50 1.16 -14.51
CA GLY A 48 -20.42 1.00 -15.96
C GLY A 48 -21.20 2.04 -16.75
N THR A 49 -21.59 3.15 -16.13
CA THR A 49 -22.35 4.24 -16.76
C THR A 49 -21.48 5.39 -17.25
N GLU A 50 -20.21 5.40 -16.87
CA GLU A 50 -19.22 6.35 -17.34
C GLU A 50 -18.01 5.58 -17.90
N PRO A 51 -17.56 5.88 -19.13
CA PRO A 51 -16.37 5.26 -19.70
C PRO A 51 -15.10 5.79 -19.04
N PHE A 52 -14.03 5.01 -19.10
CA PHE A 52 -12.69 5.51 -18.78
C PHE A 52 -12.20 6.47 -19.86
N VAL A 53 -11.59 7.57 -19.41
CA VAL A 53 -10.95 8.52 -20.34
C VAL A 53 -9.72 7.84 -20.94
N LEU A 54 -9.69 7.76 -22.26
CA LEU A 54 -8.52 7.29 -22.98
C LEU A 54 -7.57 8.48 -23.20
N LYS A 55 -6.31 8.35 -22.77
CA LYS A 55 -5.27 9.27 -23.24
C LYS A 55 -4.98 8.96 -24.70
N GLY A 56 -5.35 9.90 -25.57
CA GLY A 56 -5.26 9.72 -27.01
C GLY A 56 -3.86 9.36 -27.47
N GLY A 57 -3.74 8.21 -28.11
CA GLY A 57 -2.65 7.95 -29.04
C GLY A 57 -2.93 8.71 -30.33
N PHE A 58 -1.96 9.46 -30.82
CA PHE A 58 -2.00 10.05 -32.14
C PHE A 58 -2.06 8.93 -33.19
N LEU A 59 -3.08 8.95 -34.03
CA LEU A 59 -3.33 7.98 -35.09
C LEU A 59 -3.66 6.55 -34.67
N GLY A 60 -4.87 6.27 -34.22
CA GLY A 60 -5.54 4.98 -34.43
C GLY A 60 -4.83 3.69 -33.99
N ASN A 61 -3.69 3.78 -33.30
CA ASN A 61 -2.93 2.62 -32.86
C ASN A 61 -3.47 2.11 -31.53
N ALA A 62 -3.53 0.80 -31.40
CA ALA A 62 -4.06 0.00 -30.31
C ALA A 62 -3.40 0.19 -28.92
N THR A 63 -2.70 1.28 -28.68
CA THR A 63 -2.04 1.64 -27.44
C THR A 63 -2.65 2.87 -26.74
N ALA A 64 -3.93 3.15 -26.98
CA ALA A 64 -4.66 4.13 -26.18
C ALA A 64 -4.70 3.63 -24.73
N SER A 65 -3.80 4.12 -23.89
CA SER A 65 -3.84 3.83 -22.46
C SER A 65 -4.95 4.65 -21.80
N THR A 66 -5.77 4.00 -20.98
CA THR A 66 -6.69 4.71 -20.12
C THR A 66 -5.90 5.59 -19.14
N ASP A 67 -6.42 6.79 -18.84
CA ASP A 67 -5.83 7.67 -17.85
C ASP A 67 -6.16 7.14 -16.44
N LEU A 68 -5.47 6.08 -16.05
CA LEU A 68 -5.67 5.34 -14.80
C LEU A 68 -4.79 5.85 -13.65
N MET A 69 -3.95 6.85 -13.90
CA MET A 69 -2.95 7.29 -12.93
C MET A 69 -3.18 8.73 -12.50
N GLN A 70 -2.86 9.02 -11.25
CA GLN A 70 -2.83 10.40 -10.73
C GLN A 70 -1.68 10.55 -9.73
N TYR A 71 -1.27 11.79 -9.49
CA TYR A 71 -0.30 12.10 -8.46
C TYR A 71 -0.99 12.17 -7.09
N TYR A 72 -0.39 11.52 -6.09
CA TYR A 72 -0.78 11.59 -4.69
C TYR A 72 0.31 12.31 -3.89
N ASN A 73 -0.11 13.18 -2.99
CA ASN A 73 0.81 13.76 -2.01
C ASN A 73 1.19 12.70 -0.96
N PRO A 74 2.40 12.80 -0.40
CA PRO A 74 2.78 11.93 0.72
C PRO A 74 1.84 12.14 1.91
N ILE A 75 1.60 11.08 2.67
CA ILE A 75 0.87 11.17 3.93
C ILE A 75 1.70 11.95 4.97
N ASP A 76 1.01 12.67 5.84
CA ASP A 76 1.67 13.37 6.95
C ASP A 76 2.01 12.37 8.08
N LEU A 77 3.24 11.88 8.10
CA LEU A 77 3.73 10.98 9.15
C LEU A 77 3.86 11.66 10.53
N SER A 78 3.69 12.98 10.61
CA SER A 78 3.61 13.72 11.88
C SER A 78 2.21 13.77 12.47
N ASP A 79 1.17 13.38 11.72
CA ASP A 79 -0.21 13.38 12.18
C ASP A 79 -0.37 12.57 13.47
N LYS A 80 -0.95 13.21 14.48
CA LYS A 80 -1.06 12.63 15.82
C LYS A 80 -2.00 11.42 15.87
N LYS A 81 -3.06 11.40 15.04
CA LYS A 81 -4.00 10.28 15.00
C LYS A 81 -3.35 9.07 14.33
N LEU A 82 -2.66 9.29 13.21
CA LEU A 82 -1.91 8.24 12.53
C LEU A 82 -0.87 7.62 13.46
N ARG A 83 -0.07 8.44 14.14
CA ARG A 83 0.94 7.97 15.10
C ARG A 83 0.32 7.22 16.28
N LYS A 84 -0.83 7.67 16.78
CA LYS A 84 -1.56 6.96 17.83
C LYS A 84 -2.02 5.60 17.34
N LEU A 85 -2.64 5.50 16.16
CA LEU A 85 -3.09 4.23 15.59
C LEU A 85 -1.92 3.26 15.37
N ALA A 86 -0.80 3.74 14.83
CA ALA A 86 0.39 2.92 14.65
C ALA A 86 0.93 2.39 15.99
N LYS A 87 0.88 3.21 17.04
CA LYS A 87 1.28 2.78 18.39
C LYS A 87 0.35 1.74 18.98
N GLU A 88 -0.97 1.86 18.75
CA GLU A 88 -1.98 0.92 19.25
C GLU A 88 -1.87 -0.48 18.57
N ILE A 89 -1.34 -0.56 17.36
CA ILE A 89 -1.03 -1.84 16.72
C ILE A 89 0.04 -2.61 17.54
N GLY A 90 0.87 -1.88 18.27
CA GLY A 90 1.95 -2.46 19.07
C GLY A 90 3.16 -2.87 18.22
N PRO A 91 4.04 -3.73 18.76
CA PRO A 91 5.17 -4.26 18.03
C PRO A 91 4.70 -5.00 16.77
N ALA A 92 5.14 -4.55 15.61
CA ALA A 92 4.74 -5.10 14.32
C ALA A 92 5.91 -5.11 13.33
N TRP A 93 5.87 -6.02 12.37
CA TRP A 93 6.70 -5.94 11.19
C TRP A 93 6.06 -5.00 10.18
N VAL A 94 6.85 -4.09 9.64
CA VAL A 94 6.42 -3.21 8.55
C VAL A 94 7.14 -3.64 7.28
N ARG A 95 6.37 -4.02 6.27
CA ARG A 95 6.88 -4.24 4.92
C ARG A 95 6.59 -3.02 4.08
N VAL A 96 7.60 -2.43 3.52
CA VAL A 96 7.46 -1.38 2.51
C VAL A 96 7.55 -2.02 1.13
N SER A 97 6.63 -1.71 0.25
CA SER A 97 6.53 -2.32 -1.08
C SER A 97 6.02 -1.31 -2.11
N GLY A 98 5.84 -1.80 -3.33
CA GLY A 98 5.38 -1.03 -4.46
C GLY A 98 6.49 -0.59 -5.40
N THR A 99 6.09 -0.13 -6.59
CA THR A 99 7.02 0.27 -7.65
C THR A 99 7.97 1.39 -7.20
N TRP A 100 7.51 2.27 -6.33
CA TRP A 100 8.29 3.39 -5.84
C TRP A 100 9.33 3.01 -4.80
N SER A 101 9.24 1.84 -4.18
CA SER A 101 10.22 1.39 -3.19
C SER A 101 11.62 1.19 -3.80
N THR A 102 11.70 0.84 -5.08
CA THR A 102 12.97 0.72 -5.82
C THR A 102 13.51 2.06 -6.33
N LYS A 103 12.70 3.11 -6.26
CA LYS A 103 13.05 4.49 -6.64
C LYS A 103 13.16 5.40 -5.43
N THR A 104 13.35 4.85 -4.26
CA THR A 104 13.41 5.58 -3.00
C THR A 104 14.76 5.32 -2.36
N TYR A 105 15.48 6.36 -2.07
CA TYR A 105 16.68 6.28 -1.26
C TYR A 105 16.32 6.31 0.23
N TYR A 106 16.86 5.36 0.99
CA TYR A 106 16.64 5.25 2.43
C TYR A 106 17.85 5.79 3.18
N ASP A 107 17.81 7.06 3.56
CA ASP A 107 18.89 7.72 4.28
C ASP A 107 18.76 7.49 5.80
N PHE A 108 19.07 6.29 6.25
CA PHE A 108 18.97 5.94 7.67
C PHE A 108 19.98 6.67 8.54
N ASP A 109 21.09 7.10 7.96
CA ASP A 109 22.22 7.69 8.68
C ASP A 109 22.28 9.23 8.53
N GLY A 110 21.37 9.81 7.73
CA GLY A 110 21.32 11.25 7.48
C GLY A 110 22.54 11.81 6.71
N HIS A 111 23.24 10.97 5.98
CA HIS A 111 24.47 11.37 5.28
C HIS A 111 24.23 12.21 4.04
N THR A 112 23.03 12.12 3.45
CA THR A 112 22.76 12.85 2.20
C THR A 112 22.48 14.34 2.40
N ASN A 113 22.21 14.78 3.65
CA ASN A 113 21.77 16.15 3.96
C ASN A 113 20.56 16.58 3.10
N GLY A 114 19.68 15.64 2.75
CA GLY A 114 18.50 15.88 1.91
C GLY A 114 18.77 15.88 0.40
N VAL A 115 20.00 15.58 -0.03
CA VAL A 115 20.32 15.42 -1.45
C VAL A 115 20.14 13.96 -1.84
N ILE A 116 19.19 13.69 -2.73
CA ILE A 116 18.93 12.32 -3.22
C ILE A 116 20.04 11.93 -4.19
N PRO A 117 20.72 10.78 -4.00
CA PRO A 117 21.70 10.29 -4.95
C PRO A 117 21.10 10.03 -6.34
N GLU A 118 21.95 10.12 -7.37
CA GLU A 118 21.53 9.85 -8.74
C GLU A 118 21.02 8.41 -8.89
N GLY A 119 19.89 8.24 -9.56
CA GLY A 119 19.27 6.94 -9.82
C GLY A 119 18.06 6.60 -8.94
N TYR A 120 17.73 7.48 -8.00
CA TYR A 120 16.54 7.32 -7.13
C TYR A 120 15.46 8.36 -7.40
#